data_f8b8ba50b0b66e7bf623177a02c9c025
#
_entry.id   f8b8ba50b0b66e7bf623177a02c9c025
#
_cell.length_a   1.000
_cell.length_b   1.000
_cell.length_c   1.000
_cell.angle_alpha   90.00
_cell.angle_beta   90.00
_cell.angle_gamma   90.00
#
_symmetry.space_group_name_H-M   'P 1'
#
loop_
_entity.id
_entity.type
_entity.pdbx_description
1 polymer ?
#
loop_
_entity_poly.entity_id
_entity_poly.type
_entity_poly.pdbx_seq_one_letter_code
_entity_poly.pdbx_strand_id
1 'polypeptide(L)'
;IARTGWTTTNLKNAIAEENPDTDFDLVTLLIGVNNQYQKRPFSLYETEFVELVNSAISLVDGRPQRLILVSIPDYAYTPFGQNSNPEVISQELQAYNDFAQDYCENNGLSYVFITDITQHGLDNPDLVASDGLHPSQLAYARFVERILPVALDKLP
;
A
#
# COMPACT_ATOMS: atom_id res chain seq x y z
N ILE A 1 -10.09 7.75 1.59
CA ILE A 1 -9.76 8.51 0.36
C ILE A 1 -9.01 7.56 -0.56
N ALA A 2 -9.60 7.17 -1.68
CA ALA A 2 -8.96 6.27 -2.64
C ALA A 2 -9.65 6.36 -4.01
N ARG A 3 -8.86 6.17 -5.07
CA ARG A 3 -9.36 6.06 -6.45
C ARG A 3 -8.40 5.21 -7.28
N THR A 4 -8.96 4.42 -8.20
CA THR A 4 -8.18 3.60 -9.14
C THR A 4 -7.17 4.44 -9.92
N GLY A 5 -5.94 3.94 -10.03
CA GLY A 5 -4.88 4.58 -10.80
C GLY A 5 -4.11 5.68 -10.08
N TRP A 6 -4.43 5.99 -8.82
CA TRP A 6 -3.75 7.06 -8.10
C TRP A 6 -2.30 6.72 -7.76
N THR A 7 -1.44 7.70 -8.01
CA THR A 7 -0.06 7.78 -7.51
C THR A 7 -0.02 8.46 -6.14
N THR A 8 1.16 8.48 -5.53
CA THR A 8 1.39 9.25 -4.29
C THR A 8 1.00 10.73 -4.45
N THR A 9 1.34 11.35 -5.58
CA THR A 9 0.96 12.76 -5.88
C THR A 9 -0.55 12.95 -5.90
N ASN A 10 -1.29 12.02 -6.52
CA ASN A 10 -2.74 12.13 -6.57
C ASN A 10 -3.38 12.03 -5.18
N LEU A 11 -2.90 11.09 -4.35
CA LEU A 11 -3.39 10.92 -3.00
C LEU A 11 -3.10 12.15 -2.13
N LYS A 12 -1.89 12.72 -2.20
CA LYS A 12 -1.54 13.96 -1.50
C LYS A 12 -2.48 15.10 -1.86
N ASN A 13 -2.71 15.29 -3.17
CA ASN A 13 -3.60 16.37 -3.65
C ASN A 13 -5.04 16.16 -3.16
N ALA A 14 -5.53 14.91 -3.19
CA ALA A 14 -6.86 14.60 -2.71
C ALA A 14 -7.03 14.82 -1.20
N ILE A 15 -6.04 14.46 -0.38
CA ILE A 15 -6.05 14.74 1.06
C ILE A 15 -6.09 16.25 1.31
N ALA A 16 -5.29 17.02 0.56
CA ALA A 16 -5.26 18.48 0.70
C ALA A 16 -6.58 19.14 0.26
N GLU A 17 -7.23 18.62 -0.79
CA GLU A 17 -8.51 19.12 -1.31
C GLU A 17 -9.69 18.76 -0.41
N GLU A 18 -9.76 17.51 0.04
CA GLU A 18 -10.84 17.00 0.89
C GLU A 18 -10.72 17.51 2.32
N ASN A 19 -9.50 17.84 2.78
CA ASN A 19 -9.19 18.33 4.12
C ASN A 19 -9.97 17.57 5.22
N PRO A 20 -9.76 16.25 5.35
CA PRO A 20 -10.51 15.40 6.27
C PRO A 20 -10.24 15.76 7.73
N ASP A 21 -11.16 15.38 8.62
CA ASP A 21 -10.99 15.52 10.07
C ASP A 21 -9.70 14.82 10.54
N THR A 22 -9.20 15.21 11.70
CA THR A 22 -7.92 14.74 12.26
C THR A 22 -8.08 13.90 13.54
N ASP A 23 -9.25 13.35 13.77
CA ASP A 23 -9.59 12.61 14.99
C ASP A 23 -9.91 11.11 14.74
N PHE A 24 -9.41 10.56 13.62
CA PHE A 24 -9.63 9.14 13.32
C PHE A 24 -9.01 8.23 14.38
N ASP A 25 -9.74 7.18 14.74
CA ASP A 25 -9.25 6.15 15.66
C ASP A 25 -8.13 5.31 15.07
N LEU A 26 -8.16 5.10 13.76
CA LEU A 26 -7.15 4.34 13.03
C LEU A 26 -7.07 4.82 11.58
N VAL A 27 -5.86 4.87 11.04
CA VAL A 27 -5.62 5.13 9.61
C VAL A 27 -4.76 4.01 9.05
N THR A 28 -5.10 3.54 7.85
CA THR A 28 -4.24 2.64 7.05
C THR A 28 -3.77 3.35 5.80
N LEU A 29 -2.50 3.15 5.41
CA LEU A 29 -1.94 3.71 4.19
C LEU A 29 -1.37 2.59 3.31
N LEU A 30 -1.90 2.46 2.09
CA LEU A 30 -1.39 1.60 1.01
C LEU A 30 -1.38 2.42 -0.27
N ILE A 31 -0.20 2.72 -0.80
CA ILE A 31 -0.02 3.54 -2.00
C ILE A 31 1.35 3.24 -2.65
N GLY A 32 1.48 3.42 -3.95
CA GLY A 32 2.76 3.34 -4.64
C GLY A 32 2.77 2.45 -5.88
N VAL A 33 1.87 1.45 -5.98
CA VAL A 33 1.83 0.57 -7.15
C VAL A 33 1.72 1.34 -8.46
N ASN A 34 0.92 2.41 -8.48
CA ASN A 34 0.76 3.23 -9.68
C ASN A 34 1.95 4.16 -9.96
N ASN A 35 2.78 4.46 -8.97
CA ASN A 35 4.05 5.15 -9.22
C ASN A 35 4.95 4.25 -10.08
N GLN A 36 5.09 2.97 -9.71
CA GLN A 36 5.85 1.98 -10.47
C GLN A 36 5.20 1.75 -11.85
N TYR A 37 3.90 1.44 -11.90
CA TYR A 37 3.18 1.16 -13.15
C TYR A 37 3.27 2.30 -14.16
N GLN A 38 3.17 3.55 -13.71
CA GLN A 38 3.28 4.75 -14.53
C GLN A 38 4.74 5.21 -14.74
N LYS A 39 5.73 4.42 -14.30
CA LYS A 39 7.17 4.70 -14.43
C LYS A 39 7.55 6.07 -13.86
N ARG A 40 6.97 6.43 -12.72
CA ARG A 40 7.38 7.64 -12.01
C ARG A 40 8.76 7.43 -11.38
N PRO A 41 9.59 8.48 -11.28
CA PRO A 41 10.89 8.36 -10.59
C PRO A 41 10.72 7.78 -9.18
N PHE A 42 11.55 6.82 -8.81
CA PHE A 42 11.51 6.23 -7.47
C PHE A 42 11.75 7.29 -6.38
N SER A 43 12.65 8.25 -6.63
CA SER A 43 12.90 9.38 -5.72
C SER A 43 11.64 10.24 -5.43
N LEU A 44 10.68 10.28 -6.36
CA LEU A 44 9.40 10.93 -6.10
C LEU A 44 8.59 10.15 -5.05
N TYR A 45 8.58 8.80 -5.17
CA TYR A 45 7.93 7.96 -4.17
C TYR A 45 8.58 8.12 -2.80
N GLU A 46 9.89 8.06 -2.71
CA GLU A 46 10.64 8.23 -1.45
C GLU A 46 10.24 9.53 -0.73
N THR A 47 10.16 10.63 -1.48
CA THR A 47 9.77 11.93 -0.92
C THR A 47 8.30 11.95 -0.52
N GLU A 48 7.40 11.59 -1.44
CA GLU A 48 5.96 11.71 -1.24
C GLU A 48 5.39 10.68 -0.26
N PHE A 49 6.02 9.50 -0.13
CA PHE A 49 5.66 8.52 0.88
C PHE A 49 5.85 9.08 2.29
N VAL A 50 6.99 9.72 2.56
CA VAL A 50 7.25 10.36 3.86
C VAL A 50 6.24 11.46 4.15
N GLU A 51 5.90 12.28 3.16
CA GLU A 51 4.89 13.33 3.31
C GLU A 51 3.49 12.74 3.59
N LEU A 52 3.12 11.65 2.92
CA LEU A 52 1.87 10.92 3.14
C LEU A 52 1.82 10.28 4.53
N VAL A 53 2.92 9.71 5.00
CA VAL A 53 3.01 9.19 6.38
C VAL A 53 2.78 10.30 7.40
N ASN A 54 3.41 11.47 7.22
CA ASN A 54 3.20 12.62 8.09
C ASN A 54 1.75 13.12 8.06
N SER A 55 1.14 13.17 6.87
CA SER A 55 -0.28 13.50 6.74
C SER A 55 -1.17 12.47 7.45
N ALA A 56 -0.90 11.18 7.29
CA ALA A 56 -1.64 10.10 7.95
C ALA A 56 -1.52 10.17 9.49
N ILE A 57 -0.35 10.53 10.02
CA ILE A 57 -0.15 10.76 11.47
C ILE A 57 -0.98 11.96 11.94
N SER A 58 -1.08 13.01 11.13
CA SER A 58 -1.94 14.16 11.46
C SER A 58 -3.42 13.76 11.53
N LEU A 59 -3.88 12.85 10.66
CA LEU A 59 -5.27 12.38 10.65
C LEU A 59 -5.65 11.56 11.91
N VAL A 60 -4.69 11.01 12.62
CA VAL A 60 -4.89 10.32 13.91
C VAL A 60 -4.49 11.19 15.10
N ASP A 61 -4.62 12.51 14.99
CA ASP A 61 -4.33 13.48 16.06
C ASP A 61 -2.87 13.35 16.58
N GLY A 62 -1.91 13.19 15.68
CA GLY A 62 -0.50 13.05 16.02
C GLY A 62 -0.13 11.76 16.75
N ARG A 63 -0.96 10.72 16.69
CA ARG A 63 -0.76 9.41 17.36
C ARG A 63 -0.23 8.36 16.38
N PRO A 64 1.09 8.28 16.10
CA PRO A 64 1.66 7.39 15.10
C PRO A 64 1.37 5.90 15.36
N GLN A 65 1.13 5.52 16.62
CA GLN A 65 0.72 4.16 16.99
C GLN A 65 -0.65 3.76 16.40
N ARG A 66 -1.47 4.71 15.91
CA ARG A 66 -2.76 4.48 15.25
C ARG A 66 -2.67 4.49 13.73
N LEU A 67 -1.47 4.46 13.19
CA LEU A 67 -1.21 4.31 11.75
C LEU A 67 -0.71 2.90 11.45
N ILE A 68 -1.22 2.29 10.39
CA ILE A 68 -0.74 1.03 9.83
C ILE A 68 -0.36 1.27 8.37
N LEU A 69 0.91 1.07 8.04
CA LEU A 69 1.39 1.03 6.66
C LEU A 69 1.23 -0.40 6.13
N VAL A 70 0.80 -0.53 4.88
CA VAL A 70 0.57 -1.83 4.25
C VAL A 70 1.42 -1.92 2.99
N SER A 71 2.09 -3.05 2.79
CA SER A 71 2.92 -3.26 1.61
C SER A 71 2.10 -3.22 0.31
N ILE A 72 2.77 -2.90 -0.78
CA ILE A 72 2.15 -2.84 -2.12
C ILE A 72 1.96 -4.26 -2.65
N PRO A 73 0.77 -4.59 -3.23
CA PRO A 73 0.57 -5.83 -3.97
C PRO A 73 1.52 -5.96 -5.16
N ASP A 74 2.00 -7.16 -5.44
CA ASP A 74 2.85 -7.45 -6.58
C ASP A 74 2.00 -8.01 -7.75
N TYR A 75 1.76 -7.16 -8.75
CA TYR A 75 0.98 -7.57 -9.92
C TYR A 75 1.79 -8.34 -10.97
N ALA A 76 3.09 -8.54 -10.78
CA ALA A 76 3.89 -9.41 -11.64
C ALA A 76 3.31 -10.83 -11.70
N TYR A 77 2.71 -11.29 -10.62
CA TYR A 77 2.11 -12.63 -10.49
C TYR A 77 0.63 -12.67 -10.91
N THR A 78 0.27 -11.90 -11.92
CA THR A 78 -1.08 -11.89 -12.50
C THR A 78 -1.02 -12.13 -14.01
N PRO A 79 -2.12 -12.57 -14.65
CA PRO A 79 -2.18 -12.68 -16.11
C PRO A 79 -1.77 -11.40 -16.83
N PHE A 80 -2.15 -10.23 -16.29
CA PHE A 80 -1.75 -8.93 -16.84
C PHE A 80 -0.24 -8.69 -16.71
N GLY A 81 0.32 -8.92 -15.52
CA GLY A 81 1.74 -8.71 -15.24
C GLY A 81 2.66 -9.60 -16.08
N GLN A 82 2.23 -10.81 -16.38
CA GLN A 82 2.96 -11.75 -17.23
C GLN A 82 3.11 -11.30 -18.70
N ASN A 83 2.24 -10.41 -19.16
CA ASN A 83 2.35 -9.81 -20.49
C ASN A 83 3.35 -8.64 -20.58
N SER A 84 3.96 -8.28 -19.47
CA SER A 84 5.00 -7.26 -19.38
C SER A 84 6.33 -7.92 -19.00
N ASN A 85 7.25 -7.20 -18.38
CA ASN A 85 8.46 -7.81 -17.82
C ASN A 85 8.23 -8.10 -16.31
N PRO A 86 7.70 -9.31 -15.93
CA PRO A 86 7.31 -9.59 -14.56
C PRO A 86 8.48 -9.55 -13.57
N GLU A 87 9.68 -9.93 -14.00
CA GLU A 87 10.86 -9.89 -13.13
C GLU A 87 11.22 -8.45 -12.75
N VAL A 88 11.18 -7.52 -13.72
CA VAL A 88 11.43 -6.10 -13.45
C VAL A 88 10.33 -5.49 -12.59
N ILE A 89 9.06 -5.82 -12.88
CA ILE A 89 7.92 -5.35 -12.07
C ILE A 89 8.11 -5.75 -10.61
N SER A 90 8.35 -7.04 -10.36
CA SER A 90 8.51 -7.57 -9.00
C SER A 90 9.72 -6.96 -8.29
N GLN A 91 10.85 -6.82 -8.99
CA GLN A 91 12.07 -6.20 -8.43
C GLN A 91 11.85 -4.73 -8.08
N GLU A 92 11.18 -3.97 -8.94
CA GLU A 92 10.88 -2.56 -8.67
C GLU A 92 9.91 -2.43 -7.49
N LEU A 93 8.81 -3.22 -7.45
CA LEU A 93 7.86 -3.20 -6.33
C LEU A 93 8.51 -3.64 -5.01
N GLN A 94 9.44 -4.59 -5.05
CA GLN A 94 10.23 -4.95 -3.88
C GLN A 94 11.00 -3.73 -3.33
N ALA A 95 11.66 -2.95 -4.19
CA ALA A 95 12.37 -1.75 -3.75
C ALA A 95 11.44 -0.71 -3.09
N TYR A 96 10.20 -0.56 -3.61
CA TYR A 96 9.19 0.29 -2.98
C TYR A 96 8.79 -0.22 -1.58
N ASN A 97 8.59 -1.53 -1.45
CA ASN A 97 8.22 -2.16 -0.19
C ASN A 97 9.36 -2.13 0.83
N ASP A 98 10.59 -2.37 0.39
CA ASP A 98 11.78 -2.30 1.25
C ASP A 98 11.95 -0.89 1.82
N PHE A 99 11.84 0.14 0.99
CA PHE A 99 11.90 1.53 1.44
C PHE A 99 10.81 1.83 2.48
N ALA A 100 9.57 1.42 2.21
CA ALA A 100 8.45 1.65 3.12
C ALA A 100 8.64 0.91 4.46
N GLN A 101 9.11 -0.33 4.42
CA GLN A 101 9.40 -1.13 5.60
C GLN A 101 10.53 -0.53 6.43
N ASP A 102 11.66 -0.22 5.81
CA ASP A 102 12.81 0.40 6.47
C ASP A 102 12.43 1.73 7.13
N TYR A 103 11.62 2.54 6.42
CA TYR A 103 11.12 3.80 6.98
C TYR A 103 10.25 3.54 8.21
N CYS A 104 9.35 2.57 8.16
CA CYS A 104 8.49 2.22 9.29
C CYS A 104 9.30 1.72 10.49
N GLU A 105 10.26 0.82 10.28
CA GLU A 105 11.12 0.27 11.33
C GLU A 105 11.94 1.36 12.01
N ASN A 106 12.55 2.26 11.23
CA ASN A 106 13.35 3.37 11.75
C ASN A 106 12.53 4.43 12.51
N ASN A 107 11.21 4.50 12.28
CA ASN A 107 10.32 5.48 12.91
C ASN A 107 9.32 4.85 13.90
N GLY A 108 9.45 3.55 14.22
CA GLY A 108 8.58 2.86 15.16
C GLY A 108 7.11 2.77 14.71
N LEU A 109 6.87 2.72 13.39
CA LEU A 109 5.55 2.62 12.79
C LEU A 109 5.19 1.15 12.51
N SER A 110 3.91 0.83 12.50
CA SER A 110 3.45 -0.51 12.15
C SER A 110 3.42 -0.71 10.65
N TYR A 111 4.07 -1.76 10.19
CA TYR A 111 4.05 -2.20 8.79
C TYR A 111 3.47 -3.61 8.68
N VAL A 112 2.50 -3.80 7.79
CA VAL A 112 1.88 -5.11 7.54
C VAL A 112 2.22 -5.55 6.12
N PHE A 113 2.96 -6.64 6.01
CA PHE A 113 3.38 -7.20 4.73
C PHE A 113 2.27 -8.08 4.15
N ILE A 114 1.76 -7.77 2.96
CA ILE A 114 0.71 -8.52 2.25
C ILE A 114 1.13 -8.93 0.83
N THR A 115 2.29 -8.48 0.37
CA THR A 115 2.78 -8.68 -0.99
C THR A 115 2.89 -10.17 -1.35
N ASP A 116 3.36 -11.01 -0.42
CA ASP A 116 3.48 -12.46 -0.60
C ASP A 116 2.14 -13.13 -0.93
N ILE A 117 1.02 -12.59 -0.44
CA ILE A 117 -0.32 -13.12 -0.78
C ILE A 117 -0.56 -12.97 -2.29
N THR A 118 -0.20 -11.83 -2.85
CA THR A 118 -0.40 -11.55 -4.28
C THR A 118 0.60 -12.28 -5.17
N GLN A 119 1.79 -12.60 -4.65
CA GLN A 119 2.80 -13.40 -5.33
C GLN A 119 2.37 -14.85 -5.61
N HIS A 120 1.27 -15.30 -5.01
CA HIS A 120 0.63 -16.58 -5.32
C HIS A 120 -0.45 -16.49 -6.40
N GLY A 121 -0.64 -15.36 -7.07
CA GLY A 121 -1.73 -15.15 -8.02
C GLY A 121 -1.72 -16.09 -9.24
N LEU A 122 -0.56 -16.54 -9.69
CA LEU A 122 -0.46 -17.52 -10.79
C LEU A 122 -0.75 -18.96 -10.32
N ASP A 123 -0.32 -19.31 -9.12
CA ASP A 123 -0.54 -20.63 -8.53
C ASP A 123 -1.94 -20.78 -7.95
N ASN A 124 -2.55 -19.68 -7.54
CA ASN A 124 -3.90 -19.60 -7.01
C ASN A 124 -4.68 -18.47 -7.70
N PRO A 125 -5.26 -18.74 -8.88
CA PRO A 125 -5.98 -17.73 -9.67
C PRO A 125 -7.15 -17.07 -8.95
N ASP A 126 -7.71 -17.69 -7.91
CA ASP A 126 -8.79 -17.10 -7.10
C ASP A 126 -8.34 -15.84 -6.33
N LEU A 127 -7.04 -15.61 -6.22
CA LEU A 127 -6.48 -14.39 -5.63
C LEU A 127 -6.50 -13.19 -6.59
N VAL A 128 -6.73 -13.44 -7.89
CA VAL A 128 -6.77 -12.40 -8.93
C VAL A 128 -8.21 -12.13 -9.32
N ALA A 129 -8.60 -10.88 -9.44
CA ALA A 129 -9.93 -10.48 -9.90
C ALA A 129 -10.15 -10.83 -11.38
N SER A 130 -11.40 -10.77 -11.83
CA SER A 130 -11.79 -11.15 -13.20
C SER A 130 -11.17 -10.27 -14.29
N ASP A 131 -10.59 -9.14 -13.94
CA ASP A 131 -9.84 -8.29 -14.88
C ASP A 131 -8.40 -8.79 -15.14
N GLY A 132 -7.97 -9.84 -14.43
CA GLY A 132 -6.65 -10.44 -14.58
C GLY A 132 -5.50 -9.60 -14.01
N LEU A 133 -5.79 -8.59 -13.19
CA LEU A 133 -4.81 -7.63 -12.67
C LEU A 133 -4.96 -7.39 -11.16
N HIS A 134 -6.14 -6.92 -10.72
CA HIS A 134 -6.33 -6.49 -9.35
C HIS A 134 -6.50 -7.68 -8.39
N PRO A 135 -6.19 -7.50 -7.09
CA PRO A 135 -6.51 -8.49 -6.08
C PRO A 135 -8.00 -8.78 -6.03
N SER A 136 -8.36 -10.05 -5.88
CA SER A 136 -9.76 -10.49 -5.75
C SER A 136 -10.32 -10.23 -4.36
N GLN A 137 -11.62 -10.49 -4.18
CA GLN A 137 -12.25 -10.49 -2.86
C GLN A 137 -11.54 -11.45 -1.89
N LEU A 138 -11.07 -12.61 -2.36
CA LEU A 138 -10.33 -13.56 -1.53
C LEU A 138 -8.98 -12.99 -1.09
N ALA A 139 -8.26 -12.33 -2.00
CA ALA A 139 -6.99 -11.68 -1.66
C ALA A 139 -7.20 -10.58 -0.61
N TYR A 140 -8.22 -9.73 -0.78
CA TYR A 140 -8.54 -8.70 0.21
C TYR A 140 -8.96 -9.31 1.57
N ALA A 141 -9.70 -10.42 1.58
CA ALA A 141 -10.01 -11.11 2.83
C ALA A 141 -8.73 -11.54 3.56
N ARG A 142 -7.75 -12.10 2.84
CA ARG A 142 -6.45 -12.47 3.43
C ARG A 142 -5.63 -11.26 3.88
N PHE A 143 -5.73 -10.11 3.18
CA PHE A 143 -5.12 -8.86 3.66
C PHE A 143 -5.72 -8.45 5.00
N VAL A 144 -7.05 -8.49 5.10
CA VAL A 144 -7.78 -8.14 6.33
C VAL A 144 -7.40 -9.10 7.46
N GLU A 145 -7.29 -10.40 7.23
CA GLU A 145 -6.84 -11.38 8.22
C GLU A 145 -5.48 -11.04 8.84
N ARG A 146 -4.56 -10.41 8.08
CA ARG A 146 -3.26 -9.93 8.60
C ARG A 146 -3.34 -8.57 9.27
N ILE A 147 -4.13 -7.66 8.72
CA ILE A 147 -4.24 -6.29 9.24
C ILE A 147 -5.06 -6.25 10.53
N LEU A 148 -6.12 -7.04 10.61
CA LEU A 148 -7.10 -6.98 11.69
C LEU A 148 -6.50 -7.17 13.11
N PRO A 149 -5.63 -8.17 13.37
CA PRO A 149 -5.01 -8.31 14.70
C PRO A 149 -4.20 -7.06 15.09
N VAL A 150 -3.45 -6.49 14.14
CA VAL A 150 -2.67 -5.28 14.36
C VAL A 150 -3.57 -4.07 14.61
N ALA A 151 -4.70 -3.98 13.88
CA ALA A 151 -5.68 -2.92 14.07
C ALA A 151 -6.36 -2.98 15.43
N LEU A 152 -6.76 -4.18 15.86
CA LEU A 152 -7.41 -4.38 17.17
C LEU A 152 -6.50 -4.05 18.36
N ASP A 153 -5.20 -4.31 18.23
CA ASP A 153 -4.20 -3.96 19.26
C ASP A 153 -4.02 -2.43 19.40
N LYS A 154 -4.39 -1.66 18.39
CA LYS A 154 -4.25 -0.19 18.34
C LYS A 154 -5.50 0.58 18.75
N LEU A 155 -6.63 -0.08 18.72
CA LEU A 155 -7.89 0.54 19.11
C LEU A 155 -8.04 0.52 20.64
N PRO A 156 -8.73 1.51 21.23
CA PRO A 156 -8.97 1.59 22.66
C PRO A 156 -9.86 0.46 23.18
#